data_e655f06abef10365e6acac27ef5fec2f
#
_entry.id   e655f06abef10365e6acac27ef5fec2f
#
_cell.length_a   1.000
_cell.length_b   1.000
_cell.length_c   1.000
_cell.angle_alpha   90.00
_cell.angle_beta   90.00
_cell.angle_gamma   90.00
#
_symmetry.space_group_name_H-M   'P 1'
#
loop_
_entity.id
_entity.type
_entity.pdbx_description
1 polymer ?
#
loop_
_entity_poly.entity_id
_entity_poly.type
_entity_poly.pdbx_seq_one_letter_code
_entity_poly.pdbx_strand_id
1 'polypeptide(L)'
;MRHLSDGTLRRIYDEPLALTAADQAHFDECAECKPRFHAIANDARATTGLLRLPAFEPQAPVALVGVRARIKREETARPPRWYERWLGRTSPRWQPMATPAIAILLAAALLTGLAVSGVAQSMVRIFEPQQFQAVTVSPSDFAQSRALLDYGQVKWLPEAPRVQQLRDAGAAQTQSGLPVLMPASLPNGVSGPVSYGVLSHATGSLTFGAARLQASALKAGVRVSPMPSTIDGSTLVVNAGPALIEVWGMDGGTGIAGVPTLVIAQTRIPTVDSNGATTAQLEDYLLSQPGMPPEFAAQVRAIKDPSTTLPIPIPKGLATTESTQVNGTPATLIKAVLGAGVVWVKNGVIYAVGGQLTPDQVLAIATSLH
;
A
#
# COMPACT_ATOMS: atom_id res chain seq x y z
N MET A 1 -29.52 1.62 58.01
CA MET A 1 -28.70 2.38 57.04
C MET A 1 -27.92 1.41 56.17
N ARG A 2 -27.70 1.71 54.94
CA ARG A 2 -26.95 0.80 54.01
C ARG A 2 -25.46 1.05 54.19
N HIS A 3 -24.67 0.05 54.56
CA HIS A 3 -23.23 0.19 54.77
C HIS A 3 -22.49 0.30 53.44
N LEU A 4 -21.26 0.87 53.45
CA LEU A 4 -20.39 0.97 52.29
C LEU A 4 -19.98 -0.43 51.79
N SER A 5 -19.90 -0.60 50.51
CA SER A 5 -19.42 -1.83 49.88
C SER A 5 -17.92 -2.04 50.12
N ASP A 6 -17.44 -3.30 50.07
CA ASP A 6 -16.00 -3.58 50.18
C ASP A 6 -15.17 -2.89 49.08
N GLY A 7 -15.74 -2.74 47.85
CA GLY A 7 -15.12 -1.98 46.81
C GLY A 7 -14.97 -0.48 47.11
N THR A 8 -15.98 0.12 47.79
CA THR A 8 -15.88 1.52 48.26
C THR A 8 -14.88 1.65 49.39
N LEU A 9 -14.90 0.70 50.37
CA LEU A 9 -13.91 0.65 51.45
C LEU A 9 -12.48 0.43 50.92
N ARG A 10 -12.31 -0.38 49.88
CA ARG A 10 -11.01 -0.55 49.22
C ARG A 10 -10.54 0.74 48.55
N ARG A 11 -11.46 1.48 47.91
CA ARG A 11 -11.12 2.78 47.29
C ARG A 11 -10.70 3.84 48.31
N ILE A 12 -11.27 3.79 49.56
CA ILE A 12 -10.83 4.65 50.66
C ILE A 12 -9.33 4.44 50.95
N TYR A 13 -8.85 3.19 50.81
CA TYR A 13 -7.45 2.86 51.04
C TYR A 13 -6.54 3.26 49.90
N ASP A 14 -6.96 2.98 48.68
CA ASP A 14 -6.13 3.17 47.48
C ASP A 14 -6.15 4.63 46.96
N GLU A 15 -7.32 5.30 47.04
CA GLU A 15 -7.56 6.63 46.43
C GLU A 15 -8.43 7.50 47.39
N PRO A 16 -7.92 7.91 48.55
CA PRO A 16 -8.70 8.61 49.56
C PRO A 16 -9.30 9.95 49.09
N LEU A 17 -8.73 10.56 48.08
CA LEU A 17 -9.19 11.83 47.50
C LEU A 17 -10.30 11.66 46.43
N ALA A 18 -10.60 10.43 46.02
CA ALA A 18 -11.59 10.14 44.98
C ALA A 18 -12.97 9.82 45.52
N LEU A 19 -13.21 9.94 46.83
CA LEU A 19 -14.48 9.66 47.49
C LEU A 19 -15.49 10.79 47.31
N THR A 20 -16.78 10.41 47.28
CA THR A 20 -17.86 11.39 47.41
C THR A 20 -17.93 11.89 48.85
N ALA A 21 -18.38 13.14 49.04
CA ALA A 21 -18.55 13.72 50.37
C ALA A 21 -19.54 12.89 51.24
N ALA A 22 -20.53 12.26 50.61
CA ALA A 22 -21.51 11.41 51.30
C ALA A 22 -20.90 10.10 51.80
N ASP A 23 -20.02 9.44 51.00
CA ASP A 23 -19.34 8.20 51.39
C ASP A 23 -18.31 8.48 52.51
N GLN A 24 -17.62 9.62 52.42
CA GLN A 24 -16.69 10.05 53.47
C GLN A 24 -17.40 10.33 54.78
N ALA A 25 -18.50 11.08 54.79
CA ALA A 25 -19.30 11.35 56.00
C ALA A 25 -19.83 10.07 56.63
N HIS A 26 -20.36 9.14 55.81
CA HIS A 26 -20.81 7.84 56.29
C HIS A 26 -19.67 7.03 56.91
N PHE A 27 -18.48 7.01 56.28
CA PHE A 27 -17.34 6.27 56.79
C PHE A 27 -16.88 6.83 58.16
N ASP A 28 -16.86 8.14 58.30
CA ASP A 28 -16.40 8.83 59.50
C ASP A 28 -17.31 8.55 60.69
N GLU A 29 -18.61 8.34 60.47
CA GLU A 29 -19.62 8.11 61.53
C GLU A 29 -19.94 6.62 61.78
N CYS A 30 -19.73 5.73 60.79
CA CYS A 30 -20.20 4.36 60.85
C CYS A 30 -19.26 3.42 61.61
N ALA A 31 -19.70 2.93 62.78
CA ALA A 31 -18.94 2.00 63.61
C ALA A 31 -18.71 0.61 62.97
N GLU A 32 -19.55 0.18 62.01
CA GLU A 32 -19.38 -1.13 61.32
C GLU A 32 -18.47 -1.03 60.08
N CYS A 33 -18.41 0.10 59.40
CA CYS A 33 -17.53 0.27 58.24
C CYS A 33 -16.05 0.34 58.64
N LYS A 34 -15.73 0.86 59.81
CA LYS A 34 -14.32 1.01 60.29
C LYS A 34 -13.58 -0.33 60.43
N PRO A 35 -14.11 -1.36 61.13
CA PRO A 35 -13.41 -2.65 61.27
C PRO A 35 -13.28 -3.38 59.93
N ARG A 36 -14.28 -3.27 59.05
CA ARG A 36 -14.19 -3.83 57.68
C ARG A 36 -13.11 -3.16 56.84
N PHE A 37 -12.98 -1.84 56.92
CA PHE A 37 -11.91 -1.10 56.30
C PHE A 37 -10.54 -1.55 56.82
N HIS A 38 -10.38 -1.69 58.14
CA HIS A 38 -9.13 -2.16 58.73
C HIS A 38 -8.74 -3.56 58.27
N ALA A 39 -9.68 -4.47 58.11
CA ALA A 39 -9.41 -5.79 57.54
C ALA A 39 -8.90 -5.68 56.08
N ILE A 40 -9.61 -4.94 55.24
CA ILE A 40 -9.19 -4.69 53.83
C ILE A 40 -7.84 -4.03 53.75
N ALA A 41 -7.55 -3.04 54.59
CA ALA A 41 -6.28 -2.35 54.63
C ALA A 41 -5.12 -3.26 55.11
N ASN A 42 -5.38 -4.19 56.04
CA ASN A 42 -4.41 -5.19 56.47
C ASN A 42 -4.06 -6.16 55.34
N ASP A 43 -5.08 -6.70 54.67
CA ASP A 43 -4.88 -7.59 53.51
C ASP A 43 -4.13 -6.91 52.40
N ALA A 44 -4.43 -5.65 52.13
CA ALA A 44 -3.71 -4.84 51.13
C ALA A 44 -2.23 -4.68 51.51
N ARG A 45 -1.93 -4.38 52.77
CA ARG A 45 -0.56 -4.26 53.25
C ARG A 45 0.20 -5.58 53.20
N ALA A 46 -0.42 -6.67 53.58
CA ALA A 46 0.18 -8.00 53.51
C ALA A 46 0.53 -8.38 52.07
N THR A 47 -0.43 -8.17 51.12
CA THR A 47 -0.22 -8.39 49.68
C THR A 47 0.89 -7.53 49.13
N THR A 48 0.93 -6.24 49.47
CA THR A 48 2.01 -5.32 49.07
C THR A 48 3.37 -5.78 49.62
N GLY A 49 3.40 -6.33 50.83
CA GLY A 49 4.61 -6.90 51.41
C GLY A 49 5.14 -8.12 50.65
N LEU A 50 4.25 -8.99 50.16
CA LEU A 50 4.60 -10.16 49.36
C LEU A 50 5.05 -9.79 47.93
N LEU A 51 4.54 -8.66 47.39
CA LEU A 51 4.87 -8.15 46.08
C LEU A 51 6.03 -7.15 46.08
N ARG A 52 6.70 -6.92 47.21
CA ARG A 52 7.85 -6.03 47.27
C ARG A 52 8.99 -6.58 46.43
N LEU A 53 9.12 -6.02 45.24
CA LEU A 53 10.32 -6.13 44.43
C LEU A 53 11.41 -5.23 45.07
N PRO A 54 12.72 -5.61 45.02
CA PRO A 54 13.81 -4.72 45.43
C PRO A 54 13.67 -3.41 44.66
N ALA A 55 14.01 -2.31 45.34
CA ALA A 55 13.91 -0.96 44.80
C ALA A 55 14.61 -0.90 43.40
N PHE A 56 13.80 -0.82 42.36
CA PHE A 56 14.29 -0.69 41.00
C PHE A 56 14.42 0.79 40.69
N GLU A 57 15.66 1.25 40.62
CA GLU A 57 15.96 2.58 40.11
C GLU A 57 16.04 2.49 38.57
N PRO A 58 15.02 2.99 37.83
CA PRO A 58 15.02 2.89 36.38
C PRO A 58 16.13 3.77 35.79
N GLN A 59 17.14 3.15 35.21
CA GLN A 59 18.14 3.87 34.44
C GLN A 59 17.54 4.24 33.08
N ALA A 60 16.84 5.36 33.03
CA ALA A 60 16.13 5.81 31.83
C ALA A 60 16.99 5.84 30.53
N PRO A 61 18.29 6.24 30.57
CA PRO A 61 19.14 6.17 29.38
C PRO A 61 19.40 4.76 28.91
N VAL A 62 19.59 3.79 29.80
CA VAL A 62 19.83 2.38 29.48
C VAL A 62 18.56 1.72 28.96
N ALA A 63 17.42 2.03 29.60
CA ALA A 63 16.12 1.57 29.14
C ALA A 63 15.80 2.09 27.73
N LEU A 64 16.09 3.36 27.43
CA LEU A 64 15.88 3.95 26.10
C LEU A 64 16.76 3.30 25.02
N VAL A 65 18.03 2.99 25.34
CA VAL A 65 18.91 2.23 24.43
C VAL A 65 18.35 0.83 24.20
N GLY A 66 17.87 0.16 25.24
CA GLY A 66 17.24 -1.16 25.15
C GLY A 66 15.97 -1.15 24.28
N VAL A 67 15.10 -0.16 24.46
CA VAL A 67 13.89 0.02 23.63
C VAL A 67 14.26 0.30 22.17
N ARG A 68 15.19 1.19 21.90
CA ARG A 68 15.69 1.48 20.55
C ARG A 68 16.31 0.24 19.89
N ALA A 69 17.08 -0.54 20.64
CA ALA A 69 17.66 -1.79 20.12
C ALA A 69 16.60 -2.87 19.87
N ARG A 70 15.50 -2.90 20.65
CA ARG A 70 14.37 -3.80 20.42
C ARG A 70 13.56 -3.38 19.20
N ILE A 71 13.24 -2.09 19.07
CA ILE A 71 12.58 -1.55 17.87
C ILE A 71 13.40 -1.90 16.62
N LYS A 72 14.71 -1.65 16.64
CA LYS A 72 15.60 -1.96 15.53
C LYS A 72 15.67 -3.47 15.24
N ARG A 73 15.64 -4.33 16.25
CA ARG A 73 15.56 -5.80 16.08
C ARG A 73 14.21 -6.26 15.56
N GLU A 74 13.12 -5.69 16.01
CA GLU A 74 11.76 -5.98 15.52
C GLU A 74 11.57 -5.50 14.09
N GLU A 75 12.15 -4.35 13.72
CA GLU A 75 12.21 -3.88 12.33
C GLU A 75 13.03 -4.81 11.44
N THR A 76 14.15 -5.35 11.94
CA THR A 76 15.00 -6.31 11.19
C THR A 76 14.44 -7.74 11.23
N ALA A 77 13.69 -8.13 12.27
CA ALA A 77 13.05 -9.45 12.40
C ALA A 77 11.68 -9.54 11.72
N ARG A 78 11.02 -8.41 11.43
CA ARG A 78 9.85 -8.43 10.55
C ARG A 78 10.30 -8.91 9.18
N PRO A 79 9.70 -9.98 8.63
CA PRO A 79 9.95 -10.31 7.25
C PRO A 79 9.61 -9.05 6.45
N PRO A 80 10.54 -8.55 5.61
CA PRO A 80 10.33 -7.32 4.88
C PRO A 80 8.99 -7.45 4.17
N ARG A 81 8.12 -6.46 4.35
CA ARG A 81 6.82 -6.43 3.70
C ARG A 81 7.08 -6.64 2.22
N TRP A 82 6.22 -7.34 1.51
CA TRP A 82 6.42 -7.76 0.13
C TRP A 82 6.85 -6.60 -0.79
N TYR A 83 6.33 -5.40 -0.58
CA TYR A 83 6.72 -4.18 -1.27
C TYR A 83 8.13 -3.70 -0.90
N GLU A 84 8.63 -3.95 0.34
CA GLU A 84 9.98 -3.60 0.77
C GLU A 84 11.05 -4.47 0.08
N ARG A 85 10.75 -5.76 -0.18
CA ARG A 85 11.64 -6.63 -0.98
C ARG A 85 11.67 -6.23 -2.45
N TRP A 86 10.59 -5.66 -2.92
CA TRP A 86 10.45 -5.24 -4.30
C TRP A 86 11.11 -3.88 -4.53
N LEU A 87 11.00 -2.98 -3.55
CA LEU A 87 11.63 -1.66 -3.51
C LEU A 87 13.09 -1.70 -3.02
N GLY A 88 13.52 -2.76 -2.36
CA GLY A 88 14.89 -2.92 -1.83
C GLY A 88 15.99 -2.94 -2.89
N ARG A 89 15.62 -2.83 -4.19
CA ARG A 89 16.54 -2.58 -5.31
C ARG A 89 16.58 -1.11 -5.75
N THR A 90 15.76 -0.26 -5.17
CA THR A 90 15.80 1.19 -5.37
C THR A 90 16.69 1.83 -4.30
N SER A 91 17.26 3.00 -4.58
CA SER A 91 18.06 3.71 -3.59
C SER A 91 17.21 4.03 -2.33
N PRO A 92 17.81 4.08 -1.11
CA PRO A 92 17.06 4.35 0.13
C PRO A 92 16.21 5.62 0.11
N ARG A 93 16.56 6.60 -0.72
CA ARG A 93 15.80 7.85 -0.90
C ARG A 93 14.45 7.68 -1.59
N TRP A 94 14.28 6.60 -2.36
CA TRP A 94 13.06 6.33 -3.12
C TRP A 94 12.14 5.28 -2.45
N GLN A 95 12.59 4.67 -1.33
CA GLN A 95 11.76 3.71 -0.59
C GLN A 95 10.43 4.28 -0.11
N PRO A 96 10.32 5.56 0.32
CA PRO A 96 9.03 6.15 0.66
C PRO A 96 8.14 6.49 -0.55
N MET A 97 8.67 6.51 -1.77
CA MET A 97 7.91 6.77 -3.00
C MET A 97 6.97 5.65 -3.43
N ALA A 98 6.98 4.51 -2.73
CA ALA A 98 5.92 3.51 -2.81
C ALA A 98 4.62 3.97 -2.15
N THR A 99 4.32 5.26 -2.27
CA THR A 99 3.01 5.80 -1.95
C THR A 99 1.96 5.22 -2.89
N PRO A 100 0.69 5.19 -2.46
CA PRO A 100 -0.40 4.58 -3.24
C PRO A 100 -0.45 5.03 -4.71
N ALA A 101 -0.08 6.27 -5.02
CA ALA A 101 -0.11 6.76 -6.41
C ALA A 101 0.91 6.07 -7.33
N ILE A 102 2.14 5.82 -6.83
CA ILE A 102 3.17 5.09 -7.59
C ILE A 102 2.92 3.59 -7.52
N ALA A 103 2.43 3.08 -6.38
CA ALA A 103 1.98 1.70 -6.27
C ALA A 103 0.81 1.41 -7.21
N ILE A 104 -0.07 2.36 -7.48
CA ILE A 104 -1.16 2.25 -8.47
C ILE A 104 -0.60 2.18 -9.89
N LEU A 105 0.33 3.07 -10.26
CA LEU A 105 0.96 3.03 -11.59
C LEU A 105 1.85 1.80 -11.77
N LEU A 106 2.56 1.38 -10.72
CA LEU A 106 3.40 0.18 -10.75
C LEU A 106 2.60 -1.11 -10.55
N ALA A 107 1.51 -1.11 -9.77
CA ALA A 107 0.59 -2.25 -9.68
C ALA A 107 -0.19 -2.45 -10.99
N ALA A 108 -0.55 -1.37 -11.67
CA ALA A 108 -1.09 -1.44 -13.01
C ALA A 108 -0.08 -2.05 -14.00
N ALA A 109 1.19 -1.64 -13.92
CA ALA A 109 2.27 -2.26 -14.68
C ALA A 109 2.57 -3.71 -14.23
N LEU A 110 2.32 -4.07 -12.96
CA LEU A 110 2.55 -5.41 -12.40
C LEU A 110 1.43 -6.40 -12.70
N LEU A 111 0.17 -5.97 -12.73
CA LEU A 111 -0.95 -6.80 -13.20
C LEU A 111 -0.87 -7.05 -14.70
N THR A 112 -0.11 -6.21 -15.43
CA THR A 112 0.19 -6.37 -16.85
C THR A 112 1.63 -6.82 -17.12
N GLY A 113 2.48 -6.95 -16.10
CA GLY A 113 3.92 -7.12 -16.24
C GLY A 113 4.39 -8.54 -16.45
N LEU A 114 4.26 -9.07 -17.64
CA LEU A 114 4.92 -10.31 -18.02
C LEU A 114 5.07 -10.37 -19.54
N ALA A 115 6.29 -10.42 -20.04
CA ALA A 115 6.46 -10.87 -21.40
C ALA A 115 7.87 -10.93 -21.99
N VAL A 116 8.16 -11.45 -23.04
CA VAL A 116 8.98 -11.57 -24.25
C VAL A 116 9.86 -12.81 -24.41
N SER A 117 9.62 -13.58 -25.42
CA SER A 117 10.66 -14.21 -26.23
C SER A 117 10.18 -14.28 -27.67
N GLY A 118 11.07 -13.93 -28.61
CA GLY A 118 10.76 -13.92 -30.01
C GLY A 118 10.34 -15.28 -30.55
N VAL A 119 9.10 -15.34 -30.97
CA VAL A 119 8.61 -16.30 -31.96
C VAL A 119 7.65 -15.50 -32.83
N ALA A 120 7.86 -15.53 -34.11
CA ALA A 120 6.99 -14.89 -35.12
C ALA A 120 5.66 -15.67 -35.27
N GLN A 121 4.89 -15.77 -34.17
CA GLN A 121 3.48 -16.19 -34.19
C GLN A 121 2.63 -14.93 -34.21
N SER A 122 1.46 -14.98 -34.81
CA SER A 122 0.53 -13.85 -34.87
C SER A 122 0.15 -13.43 -33.46
N MET A 123 0.75 -12.36 -32.98
CA MET A 123 0.39 -11.72 -31.71
C MET A 123 -0.87 -10.91 -31.90
N VAL A 124 -1.83 -11.06 -30.99
CA VAL A 124 -3.09 -10.31 -30.95
C VAL A 124 -3.06 -9.41 -29.74
N ARG A 125 -3.40 -8.13 -29.92
CA ARG A 125 -3.58 -7.18 -28.83
C ARG A 125 -4.76 -7.63 -27.98
N ILE A 126 -4.49 -7.95 -26.71
CA ILE A 126 -5.52 -8.41 -25.76
C ILE A 126 -5.82 -7.38 -24.67
N PHE A 127 -4.94 -6.38 -24.48
CA PHE A 127 -5.14 -5.35 -23.47
C PHE A 127 -4.50 -4.01 -23.88
N GLU A 128 -5.30 -2.93 -23.78
CA GLU A 128 -4.88 -1.55 -23.99
C GLU A 128 -5.80 -0.61 -23.20
N PRO A 129 -5.44 -0.18 -22.00
CA PRO A 129 -6.34 0.54 -21.10
C PRO A 129 -6.72 1.92 -21.63
N GLN A 130 -8.01 2.20 -21.62
CA GLN A 130 -8.59 3.50 -21.98
C GLN A 130 -9.32 4.13 -20.79
N GLN A 131 -9.63 3.33 -19.77
CA GLN A 131 -10.35 3.77 -18.58
C GLN A 131 -9.85 3.03 -17.33
N PHE A 132 -10.23 3.54 -16.15
CA PHE A 132 -9.88 2.97 -14.87
C PHE A 132 -11.13 2.50 -14.12
N GLN A 133 -11.01 1.40 -13.39
CA GLN A 133 -12.02 0.94 -12.45
C GLN A 133 -11.38 0.61 -11.12
N ALA A 134 -11.92 1.18 -10.03
CA ALA A 134 -11.47 0.86 -8.69
C ALA A 134 -11.87 -0.57 -8.31
N VAL A 135 -10.92 -1.33 -7.76
CA VAL A 135 -11.13 -2.66 -7.20
C VAL A 135 -10.66 -2.65 -5.75
N THR A 136 -11.58 -2.92 -4.83
CA THR A 136 -11.26 -2.91 -3.41
C THR A 136 -10.47 -4.14 -3.03
N VAL A 137 -9.33 -3.94 -2.37
CA VAL A 137 -8.42 -5.01 -1.95
C VAL A 137 -8.15 -4.94 -0.46
N SER A 138 -8.08 -6.08 0.21
CA SER A 138 -7.62 -6.17 1.59
C SER A 138 -6.11 -6.47 1.64
N PRO A 139 -5.41 -6.14 2.75
CA PRO A 139 -3.99 -6.48 2.89
C PRO A 139 -3.67 -7.95 2.71
N SER A 140 -4.62 -8.84 3.05
CA SER A 140 -4.52 -10.29 2.83
C SER A 140 -4.47 -10.68 1.35
N ASP A 141 -5.18 -9.96 0.49
CA ASP A 141 -5.24 -10.23 -0.96
C ASP A 141 -3.86 -10.07 -1.59
N PHE A 142 -3.11 -9.05 -1.16
CA PHE A 142 -1.72 -8.83 -1.60
C PHE A 142 -0.74 -9.90 -1.09
N ALA A 143 -0.96 -10.46 0.09
CA ALA A 143 -0.09 -11.51 0.61
C ALA A 143 -0.19 -12.81 -0.21
N GLN A 144 -1.36 -13.07 -0.80
CA GLN A 144 -1.62 -14.25 -1.61
C GLN A 144 -1.15 -14.09 -3.07
N SER A 145 -1.03 -12.86 -3.57
CA SER A 145 -0.60 -12.56 -4.95
C SER A 145 0.86 -12.97 -5.27
N ARG A 146 1.64 -13.40 -4.26
CA ARG A 146 3.00 -13.95 -4.46
C ARG A 146 3.06 -15.16 -5.41
N ALA A 147 1.96 -15.91 -5.51
CA ALA A 147 1.89 -17.08 -6.36
C ALA A 147 1.88 -16.75 -7.86
N LEU A 148 1.49 -15.53 -8.25
CA LEU A 148 1.37 -15.14 -9.67
C LEU A 148 2.71 -15.21 -10.42
N LEU A 149 3.85 -15.02 -9.76
CA LEU A 149 5.17 -15.04 -10.39
C LEU A 149 5.63 -16.45 -10.82
N ASP A 150 5.00 -17.50 -10.30
CA ASP A 150 5.37 -18.88 -10.54
C ASP A 150 4.58 -19.56 -11.68
N TYR A 151 3.66 -18.82 -12.33
CA TYR A 151 2.84 -19.35 -13.43
C TYR A 151 3.60 -19.57 -14.73
N GLY A 152 4.83 -19.09 -14.85
CA GLY A 152 5.57 -19.19 -16.10
C GLY A 152 6.97 -18.60 -16.05
N GLN A 153 7.62 -18.57 -17.22
CA GLN A 153 8.94 -17.99 -17.38
C GLN A 153 8.84 -16.52 -17.79
N VAL A 154 9.41 -15.64 -16.96
CA VAL A 154 9.52 -14.19 -17.24
C VAL A 154 10.87 -13.87 -17.86
N LYS A 155 10.87 -13.05 -18.92
CA LYS A 155 12.07 -12.47 -19.53
C LYS A 155 11.84 -10.98 -19.75
N TRP A 156 12.86 -10.15 -19.79
CA TRP A 156 12.79 -8.72 -20.04
C TRP A 156 13.77 -8.32 -21.13
N LEU A 157 13.41 -7.34 -21.95
CA LEU A 157 14.24 -6.72 -22.98
C LEU A 157 14.15 -5.20 -22.90
N PRO A 158 15.30 -4.52 -22.89
CA PRO A 158 16.65 -5.09 -22.79
C PRO A 158 16.92 -5.69 -21.41
N GLU A 159 16.32 -5.15 -20.35
CA GLU A 159 16.42 -5.62 -18.95
C GLU A 159 15.15 -5.27 -18.17
N ALA A 160 15.03 -5.83 -16.96
CA ALA A 160 13.91 -5.51 -16.08
C ALA A 160 13.83 -4.00 -15.80
N PRO A 161 12.63 -3.38 -15.90
CA PRO A 161 12.48 -1.95 -15.75
C PRO A 161 12.96 -1.50 -14.36
N ARG A 162 13.71 -0.39 -14.33
CA ARG A 162 14.21 0.25 -13.12
C ARG A 162 13.96 1.73 -13.17
N VAL A 163 13.55 2.30 -12.05
CA VAL A 163 13.43 3.75 -11.94
C VAL A 163 14.82 4.36 -11.75
N GLN A 164 15.23 5.20 -12.67
CA GLN A 164 16.44 6.00 -12.57
C GLN A 164 16.10 7.35 -11.95
N GLN A 165 16.86 7.74 -10.93
CA GLN A 165 16.69 9.03 -10.28
C GLN A 165 17.53 10.09 -10.98
N LEU A 166 16.90 11.20 -11.34
CA LEU A 166 17.53 12.35 -11.97
C LEU A 166 17.22 13.62 -11.15
N ARG A 167 18.09 14.61 -11.25
CA ARG A 167 17.92 15.91 -10.60
C ARG A 167 17.58 17.03 -11.56
N ASP A 168 17.79 16.78 -12.84
CA ASP A 168 17.62 17.75 -13.91
C ASP A 168 16.40 17.40 -14.76
N ALA A 169 15.52 18.38 -14.98
CA ALA A 169 14.29 18.23 -15.74
C ALA A 169 14.55 17.90 -17.22
N GLY A 170 15.56 18.55 -17.81
CA GLY A 170 15.92 18.32 -19.22
C GLY A 170 16.46 16.93 -19.46
N ALA A 171 17.27 16.41 -18.52
CA ALA A 171 17.74 15.02 -18.55
C ALA A 171 16.56 14.03 -18.41
N ALA A 172 15.62 14.32 -17.51
CA ALA A 172 14.44 13.50 -17.30
C ALA A 172 13.53 13.47 -18.54
N GLN A 173 13.30 14.62 -19.16
CA GLN A 173 12.55 14.73 -20.42
C GLN A 173 13.23 13.99 -21.56
N THR A 174 14.54 14.19 -21.73
CA THR A 174 15.31 13.54 -22.80
C THR A 174 15.29 12.01 -22.65
N GLN A 175 15.46 11.52 -21.44
CA GLN A 175 15.54 10.07 -21.17
C GLN A 175 14.18 9.38 -21.25
N SER A 176 13.09 10.03 -20.80
CA SER A 176 11.76 9.50 -20.87
C SER A 176 11.07 9.71 -22.22
N GLY A 177 11.47 10.74 -22.95
CA GLY A 177 10.75 11.22 -24.15
C GLY A 177 9.34 11.74 -23.83
N LEU A 178 9.07 12.08 -22.56
CA LEU A 178 7.83 12.66 -22.07
C LEU A 178 8.13 14.09 -21.57
N PRO A 179 7.23 15.07 -21.80
CA PRO A 179 7.44 16.42 -21.31
C PRO A 179 7.43 16.44 -19.77
N VAL A 180 8.29 17.25 -19.16
CA VAL A 180 8.14 17.57 -17.73
C VAL A 180 6.93 18.49 -17.57
N LEU A 181 6.00 18.10 -16.70
CA LEU A 181 4.75 18.83 -16.49
C LEU A 181 4.82 19.70 -15.24
N MET A 182 4.61 20.98 -15.41
CA MET A 182 4.59 21.92 -14.29
C MET A 182 3.18 22.39 -13.98
N PRO A 183 2.79 22.43 -12.69
CA PRO A 183 1.55 23.09 -12.30
C PRO A 183 1.70 24.61 -12.39
N ALA A 184 0.63 25.31 -12.74
CA ALA A 184 0.65 26.79 -12.83
C ALA A 184 0.99 27.44 -11.47
N SER A 185 0.64 26.80 -10.36
CA SER A 185 1.04 27.18 -9.00
C SER A 185 1.10 25.96 -8.09
N LEU A 186 2.02 25.99 -7.12
CA LEU A 186 2.08 24.98 -6.07
C LEU A 186 1.17 25.39 -4.90
N PRO A 187 0.38 24.48 -4.33
CA PRO A 187 -0.43 24.77 -3.16
C PRO A 187 0.44 24.99 -1.91
N ASN A 188 -0.14 25.67 -0.93
CA ASN A 188 0.52 25.87 0.37
C ASN A 188 0.95 24.53 0.97
N GLY A 189 2.18 24.46 1.46
CA GLY A 189 2.78 23.22 2.02
C GLY A 189 3.56 22.37 1.03
N VAL A 190 3.44 22.63 -0.27
CA VAL A 190 4.31 22.00 -1.28
C VAL A 190 5.48 22.93 -1.57
N SER A 191 6.67 22.50 -1.17
CA SER A 191 7.91 23.29 -1.34
C SER A 191 9.12 22.37 -1.47
N GLY A 192 10.26 22.96 -1.84
CA GLY A 192 11.51 22.26 -1.97
C GLY A 192 11.85 21.85 -3.40
N PRO A 193 13.03 21.23 -3.60
CA PRO A 193 13.48 20.81 -4.91
C PRO A 193 12.64 19.67 -5.46
N VAL A 194 12.46 19.66 -6.78
CA VAL A 194 11.85 18.54 -7.50
C VAL A 194 12.89 17.45 -7.72
N SER A 195 12.49 16.21 -7.45
CA SER A 195 13.25 15.02 -7.83
C SER A 195 12.52 14.29 -8.95
N TYR A 196 13.25 13.83 -9.95
CA TYR A 196 12.69 13.16 -11.12
C TYR A 196 13.02 11.67 -11.07
N GLY A 197 12.04 10.83 -11.36
CA GLY A 197 12.19 9.40 -11.59
C GLY A 197 11.83 9.06 -13.02
N VAL A 198 12.72 8.38 -13.74
CA VAL A 198 12.46 7.93 -15.09
C VAL A 198 12.49 6.42 -15.16
N LEU A 199 11.44 5.83 -15.73
CA LEU A 199 11.38 4.45 -16.14
C LEU A 199 11.51 4.40 -17.67
N SER A 200 12.54 3.77 -18.18
CA SER A 200 12.70 3.57 -19.61
C SER A 200 11.67 2.59 -20.15
N HIS A 201 11.38 2.67 -21.44
CA HIS A 201 10.58 1.66 -22.12
C HIS A 201 11.18 0.27 -21.90
N ALA A 202 10.35 -0.67 -21.52
CA ALA A 202 10.71 -2.07 -21.37
C ALA A 202 9.65 -2.94 -22.01
N THR A 203 10.12 -3.96 -22.67
CA THR A 203 9.26 -5.03 -23.15
C THR A 203 9.54 -6.29 -22.33
N GLY A 204 8.52 -6.84 -21.74
CA GLY A 204 8.68 -8.03 -20.97
C GLY A 204 7.90 -9.24 -21.58
N SER A 205 8.20 -10.61 -21.31
CA SER A 205 7.46 -11.81 -21.70
C SER A 205 7.17 -12.79 -20.58
N LEU A 206 5.92 -13.26 -20.49
CA LEU A 206 5.54 -14.42 -19.72
C LEU A 206 5.14 -15.56 -20.65
N THR A 207 5.89 -16.63 -20.61
CA THR A 207 5.44 -17.88 -21.20
C THR A 207 4.89 -18.77 -20.08
N PHE A 208 3.59 -19.06 -20.14
CA PHE A 208 2.94 -19.93 -19.17
C PHE A 208 3.50 -21.35 -19.22
N GLY A 209 3.55 -22.02 -18.06
CA GLY A 209 4.08 -23.39 -17.98
C GLY A 209 3.45 -24.17 -16.84
N ALA A 210 2.57 -25.13 -17.20
CA ALA A 210 1.84 -25.95 -16.24
C ALA A 210 2.79 -26.76 -15.32
N ALA A 211 3.84 -27.36 -15.88
CA ALA A 211 4.81 -28.11 -15.09
C ALA A 211 5.56 -27.24 -14.08
N ARG A 212 5.90 -26.01 -14.48
CA ARG A 212 6.57 -25.03 -13.61
C ARG A 212 5.67 -24.62 -12.46
N LEU A 213 4.40 -24.32 -12.76
CA LEU A 213 3.39 -23.96 -11.75
C LEU A 213 3.22 -25.09 -10.73
N GLN A 214 3.09 -26.33 -11.18
CA GLN A 214 2.94 -27.49 -10.31
C GLN A 214 4.16 -27.69 -9.41
N ALA A 215 5.36 -27.59 -9.95
CA ALA A 215 6.60 -27.71 -9.18
C ALA A 215 6.70 -26.59 -8.11
N SER A 216 6.32 -25.37 -8.46
CA SER A 216 6.29 -24.24 -7.53
C SER A 216 5.25 -24.43 -6.43
N ALA A 217 4.05 -24.89 -6.78
CA ALA A 217 2.96 -25.14 -5.86
C ALA A 217 3.33 -26.25 -4.85
N LEU A 218 3.93 -27.34 -5.31
CA LEU A 218 4.45 -28.42 -4.45
C LEU A 218 5.50 -27.89 -3.47
N LYS A 219 6.45 -27.10 -3.95
CA LYS A 219 7.49 -26.48 -3.09
C LYS A 219 6.91 -25.51 -2.06
N ALA A 220 5.85 -24.79 -2.42
CA ALA A 220 5.17 -23.84 -1.52
C ALA A 220 4.14 -24.51 -0.59
N GLY A 221 3.82 -25.80 -0.78
CA GLY A 221 2.77 -26.49 -0.03
C GLY A 221 1.36 -25.97 -0.32
N VAL A 222 1.12 -25.35 -1.48
CA VAL A 222 -0.18 -24.80 -1.88
C VAL A 222 -0.81 -25.63 -2.98
N ARG A 223 -2.15 -25.59 -3.04
CA ARG A 223 -2.89 -26.19 -4.16
C ARG A 223 -3.10 -25.14 -5.23
N VAL A 224 -3.04 -25.57 -6.49
CA VAL A 224 -3.35 -24.74 -7.66
C VAL A 224 -4.29 -25.53 -8.58
N SER A 225 -5.15 -24.82 -9.27
CA SER A 225 -5.99 -25.42 -10.31
C SER A 225 -5.12 -25.82 -11.51
N PRO A 226 -5.39 -26.95 -12.17
CA PRO A 226 -4.69 -27.33 -13.39
C PRO A 226 -4.76 -26.22 -14.45
N MET A 227 -3.62 -25.94 -15.08
CA MET A 227 -3.55 -24.94 -16.15
C MET A 227 -4.21 -25.52 -17.42
N PRO A 228 -5.19 -24.81 -18.00
CA PRO A 228 -5.79 -25.22 -19.28
C PRO A 228 -4.75 -25.29 -20.41
N SER A 229 -4.91 -26.22 -21.33
CA SER A 229 -4.04 -26.35 -22.51
C SER A 229 -4.05 -25.12 -23.44
N THR A 230 -5.10 -24.31 -23.36
CA THR A 230 -5.21 -23.04 -24.08
C THR A 230 -4.34 -21.94 -23.49
N ILE A 231 -3.87 -22.11 -22.23
CA ILE A 231 -2.99 -21.18 -21.54
C ILE A 231 -1.57 -21.73 -21.49
N ASP A 232 -1.41 -23.04 -21.25
CA ASP A 232 -0.07 -23.68 -21.17
C ASP A 232 0.71 -23.49 -22.47
N GLY A 233 1.91 -22.98 -22.39
CA GLY A 233 2.75 -22.63 -23.53
C GLY A 233 2.41 -21.30 -24.22
N SER A 234 1.28 -20.66 -23.89
CA SER A 234 0.97 -19.34 -24.44
C SER A 234 1.92 -18.28 -23.87
N THR A 235 2.22 -17.29 -24.69
CA THR A 235 3.13 -16.18 -24.32
C THR A 235 2.37 -14.86 -24.37
N LEU A 236 2.43 -14.12 -23.27
CA LEU A 236 2.03 -12.72 -23.22
C LEU A 236 3.22 -11.81 -23.52
N VAL A 237 3.01 -10.75 -24.26
CA VAL A 237 3.97 -9.67 -24.51
C VAL A 237 3.41 -8.37 -23.93
N VAL A 238 4.12 -7.78 -22.97
CA VAL A 238 3.74 -6.49 -22.37
C VAL A 238 4.78 -5.43 -22.77
N ASN A 239 4.30 -4.34 -23.31
CA ASN A 239 5.10 -3.15 -23.50
C ASN A 239 4.72 -2.14 -22.43
N ALA A 240 5.69 -1.68 -21.65
CA ALA A 240 5.49 -0.74 -20.56
C ALA A 240 6.46 0.44 -20.65
N GLY A 241 6.00 1.59 -20.22
CA GLY A 241 6.79 2.83 -20.26
C GLY A 241 6.95 3.42 -21.68
N PRO A 242 7.74 4.48 -21.80
CA PRO A 242 8.45 5.16 -20.71
C PRO A 242 7.50 5.78 -19.69
N ALA A 243 8.04 6.02 -18.47
CA ALA A 243 7.33 6.78 -17.44
C ALA A 243 8.23 7.87 -16.86
N LEU A 244 7.62 9.00 -16.50
CA LEU A 244 8.25 10.12 -15.81
C LEU A 244 7.49 10.42 -14.54
N ILE A 245 8.21 10.59 -13.44
CA ILE A 245 7.67 10.85 -12.12
C ILE A 245 8.38 12.06 -11.55
N GLU A 246 7.63 13.04 -11.11
CA GLU A 246 8.08 14.26 -10.49
C GLU A 246 7.63 14.28 -9.04
N VAL A 247 8.52 14.58 -8.10
CA VAL A 247 8.28 14.45 -6.67
C VAL A 247 8.75 15.67 -5.91
N TRP A 248 7.88 16.22 -5.10
CA TRP A 248 8.15 17.33 -4.17
C TRP A 248 8.07 16.87 -2.72
N GLY A 249 8.87 17.48 -1.86
CA GLY A 249 8.76 17.33 -0.41
C GLY A 249 9.19 15.97 0.14
N MET A 250 10.19 15.34 -0.45
CA MET A 250 10.80 14.09 0.05
C MET A 250 11.63 14.27 1.33
N ASP A 251 12.20 15.44 1.56
CA ASP A 251 13.21 15.68 2.59
C ASP A 251 12.62 16.11 3.95
N GLY A 252 11.38 15.75 4.26
CA GLY A 252 10.81 15.92 5.61
C GLY A 252 10.36 17.34 5.94
N GLY A 253 9.84 18.08 4.96
CA GLY A 253 9.13 19.35 5.18
C GLY A 253 7.95 19.19 6.16
N THR A 254 6.97 20.03 6.11
CA THR A 254 5.80 20.06 7.03
C THR A 254 4.88 18.83 6.96
N GLY A 255 5.21 17.82 6.13
CA GLY A 255 4.40 16.63 5.88
C GLY A 255 4.76 15.41 6.73
N ILE A 256 4.06 14.29 6.48
CA ILE A 256 4.34 13.00 7.11
C ILE A 256 5.66 12.46 6.55
N ALA A 257 6.62 12.18 7.43
CA ALA A 257 7.93 11.69 7.02
C ALA A 257 7.82 10.45 6.12
N GLY A 258 8.52 10.49 4.99
CA GLY A 258 8.53 9.40 4.02
C GLY A 258 7.34 9.36 3.05
N VAL A 259 6.42 10.33 3.10
CA VAL A 259 5.33 10.50 2.13
C VAL A 259 5.57 11.81 1.39
N PRO A 260 5.67 11.81 0.04
CA PRO A 260 5.85 13.06 -0.71
C PRO A 260 4.64 13.98 -0.55
N THR A 261 4.90 15.29 -0.55
CA THR A 261 3.82 16.28 -0.48
C THR A 261 3.05 16.36 -1.80
N LEU A 262 3.76 16.22 -2.93
CA LEU A 262 3.16 16.16 -4.27
C LEU A 262 3.94 15.19 -5.15
N VAL A 263 3.21 14.42 -5.95
CA VAL A 263 3.71 13.57 -7.04
C VAL A 263 2.92 13.89 -8.29
N ILE A 264 3.61 14.14 -9.38
CA ILE A 264 3.04 14.16 -10.73
C ILE A 264 3.70 13.00 -11.48
N ALA A 265 2.91 12.17 -12.12
CA ALA A 265 3.42 11.03 -12.86
C ALA A 265 2.70 10.90 -14.21
N GLN A 266 3.45 10.47 -15.19
CA GLN A 266 2.93 10.16 -16.51
C GLN A 266 3.63 8.93 -17.08
N THR A 267 2.91 8.15 -17.86
CA THR A 267 3.44 6.99 -18.56
C THR A 267 2.66 6.74 -19.84
N ARG A 268 3.32 6.24 -20.87
CA ARG A 268 2.58 5.71 -22.02
C ARG A 268 1.72 4.55 -21.60
N ILE A 269 0.56 4.42 -22.22
CA ILE A 269 -0.36 3.31 -21.97
C ILE A 269 0.39 1.98 -22.18
N PRO A 270 0.40 1.09 -21.16
CA PRO A 270 0.95 -0.25 -21.34
C PRO A 270 0.05 -1.06 -22.27
N THR A 271 0.64 -1.97 -23.03
CA THR A 271 -0.10 -2.85 -23.92
C THR A 271 0.27 -4.30 -23.67
N VAL A 272 -0.69 -5.21 -23.84
CA VAL A 272 -0.46 -6.65 -23.76
C VAL A 272 -0.92 -7.32 -25.05
N ASP A 273 -0.01 -8.07 -25.64
CA ASP A 273 -0.27 -8.92 -26.78
C ASP A 273 -0.15 -10.40 -26.37
N SER A 274 -0.90 -11.31 -26.99
CA SER A 274 -0.88 -12.75 -26.73
C SER A 274 -0.77 -13.54 -28.01
N ASN A 275 -0.07 -14.65 -27.97
CA ASN A 275 -0.03 -15.61 -29.07
C ASN A 275 -0.95 -16.85 -28.85
N GLY A 276 -1.75 -16.84 -27.80
CA GLY A 276 -2.59 -17.99 -27.48
C GLY A 276 -3.75 -17.60 -26.56
N ALA A 277 -3.51 -17.49 -25.26
CA ALA A 277 -4.54 -17.19 -24.26
C ALA A 277 -5.21 -15.82 -24.50
N THR A 278 -6.54 -15.78 -24.41
CA THR A 278 -7.33 -14.54 -24.44
C THR A 278 -7.45 -13.93 -23.05
N THR A 279 -7.83 -12.63 -22.96
CA THR A 279 -8.09 -11.94 -21.68
C THR A 279 -9.08 -12.72 -20.82
N ALA A 280 -10.22 -13.16 -21.42
CA ALA A 280 -11.26 -13.91 -20.71
C ALA A 280 -10.75 -15.25 -20.16
N GLN A 281 -9.96 -16.01 -20.93
CA GLN A 281 -9.37 -17.28 -20.47
C GLN A 281 -8.40 -17.06 -19.31
N LEU A 282 -7.59 -16.01 -19.38
CA LEU A 282 -6.64 -15.65 -18.32
C LEU A 282 -7.39 -15.21 -17.06
N GLU A 283 -8.41 -14.37 -17.22
CA GLU A 283 -9.25 -13.91 -16.12
C GLU A 283 -9.93 -15.08 -15.41
N ASP A 284 -10.66 -15.92 -16.14
CA ASP A 284 -11.33 -17.08 -15.59
C ASP A 284 -10.37 -18.02 -14.86
N TYR A 285 -9.22 -18.29 -15.46
CA TYR A 285 -8.23 -19.17 -14.87
C TYR A 285 -7.61 -18.58 -13.59
N LEU A 286 -7.17 -17.32 -13.62
CA LEU A 286 -6.50 -16.67 -12.49
C LEU A 286 -7.48 -16.43 -11.35
N LEU A 287 -8.72 -16.01 -11.64
CA LEU A 287 -9.73 -15.79 -10.61
C LEU A 287 -10.32 -17.06 -10.02
N SER A 288 -10.13 -18.20 -10.68
CA SER A 288 -10.54 -19.54 -10.17
C SER A 288 -9.49 -20.20 -9.27
N GLN A 289 -8.33 -19.58 -9.07
CA GLN A 289 -7.26 -20.19 -8.29
C GLN A 289 -7.64 -20.31 -6.80
N PRO A 290 -7.28 -21.44 -6.13
CA PRO A 290 -7.45 -21.59 -4.70
C PRO A 290 -6.76 -20.46 -3.93
N GLY A 291 -7.47 -19.85 -2.99
CA GLY A 291 -6.98 -18.71 -2.23
C GLY A 291 -7.28 -17.33 -2.84
N MET A 292 -7.89 -17.28 -4.02
CA MET A 292 -8.37 -16.03 -4.58
C MET A 292 -9.57 -15.52 -3.76
N PRO A 293 -9.53 -14.29 -3.19
CA PRO A 293 -10.62 -13.75 -2.40
C PRO A 293 -11.89 -13.62 -3.25
N PRO A 294 -13.05 -14.18 -2.80
CA PRO A 294 -14.27 -14.15 -3.61
C PRO A 294 -14.76 -12.74 -3.93
N GLU A 295 -14.62 -11.80 -2.98
CA GLU A 295 -15.00 -10.39 -3.17
C GLU A 295 -14.15 -9.73 -4.27
N PHE A 296 -12.85 -10.00 -4.28
CA PHE A 296 -11.94 -9.50 -5.31
C PHE A 296 -12.28 -10.09 -6.68
N ALA A 297 -12.45 -11.42 -6.76
CA ALA A 297 -12.83 -12.09 -8.01
C ALA A 297 -14.16 -11.58 -8.58
N ALA A 298 -15.15 -11.33 -7.71
CA ALA A 298 -16.44 -10.78 -8.14
C ALA A 298 -16.30 -9.35 -8.70
N GLN A 299 -15.47 -8.51 -8.08
CA GLN A 299 -15.23 -7.15 -8.56
C GLN A 299 -14.52 -7.13 -9.92
N VAL A 300 -13.51 -7.99 -10.12
CA VAL A 300 -12.81 -8.09 -11.41
C VAL A 300 -13.74 -8.59 -12.50
N ARG A 301 -14.54 -9.63 -12.25
CA ARG A 301 -15.54 -10.12 -13.20
C ARG A 301 -16.66 -9.11 -13.52
N ALA A 302 -16.89 -8.14 -12.64
CA ALA A 302 -17.85 -7.05 -12.88
C ALA A 302 -17.29 -5.96 -13.81
N ILE A 303 -16.04 -6.02 -14.21
CA ILE A 303 -15.44 -5.13 -15.22
C ILE A 303 -16.06 -5.47 -16.56
N LYS A 304 -16.81 -4.52 -17.14
CA LYS A 304 -17.54 -4.74 -18.39
C LYS A 304 -16.63 -5.04 -19.59
N ASP A 305 -15.50 -4.34 -19.64
CA ASP A 305 -14.51 -4.49 -20.71
C ASP A 305 -13.11 -4.60 -20.11
N PRO A 306 -12.69 -5.82 -19.75
CA PRO A 306 -11.39 -6.04 -19.13
C PRO A 306 -10.20 -5.78 -20.07
N SER A 307 -10.42 -5.74 -21.39
CA SER A 307 -9.36 -5.46 -22.37
C SER A 307 -8.98 -3.98 -22.43
N THR A 308 -9.89 -3.09 -22.02
CA THR A 308 -9.68 -1.62 -22.06
C THR A 308 -9.77 -0.96 -20.69
N THR A 309 -10.04 -1.72 -19.64
CA THR A 309 -10.19 -1.20 -18.28
C THR A 309 -9.02 -1.62 -17.40
N LEU A 310 -8.31 -0.65 -16.87
CA LEU A 310 -7.23 -0.89 -15.91
C LEU A 310 -7.79 -0.91 -14.49
N PRO A 311 -7.73 -2.05 -13.76
CA PRO A 311 -8.16 -2.10 -12.38
C PRO A 311 -7.18 -1.36 -11.47
N ILE A 312 -7.68 -0.42 -10.66
CA ILE A 312 -6.90 0.28 -9.63
C ILE A 312 -7.18 -0.39 -8.29
N PRO A 313 -6.19 -1.02 -7.63
CA PRO A 313 -6.36 -1.62 -6.31
C PRO A 313 -6.50 -0.53 -5.25
N ILE A 314 -7.66 -0.46 -4.60
CA ILE A 314 -7.96 0.49 -3.53
C ILE A 314 -7.98 -0.26 -2.20
N PRO A 315 -7.10 0.09 -1.23
CA PRO A 315 -7.08 -0.57 0.06
C PRO A 315 -8.39 -0.36 0.83
N LYS A 316 -9.05 -1.47 1.23
CA LYS A 316 -10.33 -1.46 1.98
C LYS A 316 -10.20 -0.61 3.26
N GLY A 317 -11.09 0.35 3.42
CA GLY A 317 -11.13 1.22 4.60
C GLY A 317 -10.07 2.33 4.66
N LEU A 318 -9.13 2.39 3.71
CA LEU A 318 -8.09 3.44 3.68
C LEU A 318 -8.29 4.46 2.56
N ALA A 319 -9.02 4.11 1.52
CA ALA A 319 -9.32 5.02 0.43
C ALA A 319 -10.68 4.74 -0.21
N THR A 320 -11.23 5.75 -0.88
CA THR A 320 -12.46 5.69 -1.69
C THR A 320 -12.19 6.35 -3.03
N THR A 321 -13.02 6.06 -4.02
CA THR A 321 -12.90 6.63 -5.36
C THR A 321 -14.18 7.32 -5.80
N GLU A 322 -14.03 8.34 -6.65
CA GLU A 322 -15.12 9.11 -7.24
C GLU A 322 -14.79 9.41 -8.70
N SER A 323 -15.79 9.35 -9.57
CA SER A 323 -15.63 9.76 -10.97
C SER A 323 -15.60 11.29 -11.06
N THR A 324 -14.66 11.82 -11.82
CA THR A 324 -14.46 13.25 -12.03
C THR A 324 -13.97 13.53 -13.46
N GLN A 325 -13.57 14.77 -13.73
CA GLN A 325 -12.98 15.16 -15.01
C GLN A 325 -11.77 16.07 -14.78
N VAL A 326 -10.76 15.92 -15.65
CA VAL A 326 -9.62 16.83 -15.76
C VAL A 326 -9.63 17.43 -17.16
N ASN A 327 -9.87 18.72 -17.26
CA ASN A 327 -9.98 19.44 -18.56
C ASN A 327 -10.92 18.72 -19.55
N GLY A 328 -12.10 18.29 -19.10
CA GLY A 328 -13.09 17.56 -19.90
C GLY A 328 -12.77 16.10 -20.16
N THR A 329 -11.63 15.58 -19.71
CA THR A 329 -11.26 14.17 -19.81
C THR A 329 -11.76 13.39 -18.59
N PRO A 330 -12.46 12.26 -18.75
CA PRO A 330 -12.86 11.42 -17.63
C PRO A 330 -11.68 11.03 -16.76
N ALA A 331 -11.84 11.10 -15.44
CA ALA A 331 -10.80 10.86 -14.46
C ALA A 331 -11.36 10.15 -13.22
N THR A 332 -10.50 9.46 -12.50
CA THR A 332 -10.83 8.83 -11.20
C THR A 332 -10.10 9.58 -10.08
N LEU A 333 -10.88 10.21 -9.22
CA LEU A 333 -10.40 10.84 -7.99
C LEU A 333 -10.32 9.78 -6.89
N ILE A 334 -9.19 9.71 -6.19
CA ILE A 334 -8.92 8.81 -5.07
C ILE A 334 -8.79 9.66 -3.82
N LYS A 335 -9.64 9.41 -2.83
CA LYS A 335 -9.62 10.08 -1.52
C LYS A 335 -9.10 9.09 -0.48
N ALA A 336 -7.95 9.38 0.13
CA ALA A 336 -7.31 8.51 1.11
C ALA A 336 -7.08 9.23 2.44
N VAL A 337 -6.83 8.46 3.50
CA VAL A 337 -6.59 9.00 4.86
C VAL A 337 -5.39 9.97 4.90
N LEU A 338 -4.39 9.73 4.06
CA LEU A 338 -3.14 10.51 4.05
C LEU A 338 -3.06 11.53 2.90
N GLY A 339 -4.17 11.76 2.18
CA GLY A 339 -4.19 12.70 1.07
C GLY A 339 -5.13 12.28 -0.05
N ALA A 340 -4.94 12.83 -1.24
CA ALA A 340 -5.75 12.53 -2.40
C ALA A 340 -4.89 12.32 -3.66
N GLY A 341 -5.50 11.73 -4.68
CA GLY A 341 -4.91 11.57 -6.00
C GLY A 341 -5.96 11.55 -7.10
N VAL A 342 -5.58 11.89 -8.31
CA VAL A 342 -6.42 11.77 -9.50
C VAL A 342 -5.64 11.09 -10.61
N VAL A 343 -6.30 10.24 -11.38
CA VAL A 343 -5.71 9.52 -12.51
C VAL A 343 -6.63 9.62 -13.73
N TRP A 344 -6.05 9.86 -14.91
CA TRP A 344 -6.78 9.93 -16.17
C TRP A 344 -5.92 9.47 -17.34
N VAL A 345 -6.58 9.16 -18.46
CA VAL A 345 -5.92 8.82 -19.73
C VAL A 345 -6.21 9.91 -20.75
N LYS A 346 -5.18 10.41 -21.41
CA LYS A 346 -5.32 11.37 -22.51
C LYS A 346 -4.24 11.14 -23.55
N ASN A 347 -4.64 11.04 -24.82
CA ASN A 347 -3.72 10.91 -25.96
C ASN A 347 -2.69 9.79 -25.84
N GLY A 348 -3.09 8.61 -25.36
CA GLY A 348 -2.18 7.46 -25.21
C GLY A 348 -1.21 7.56 -24.03
N VAL A 349 -1.47 8.48 -23.09
CA VAL A 349 -0.68 8.67 -21.87
C VAL A 349 -1.60 8.60 -20.66
N ILE A 350 -1.17 7.85 -19.65
CA ILE A 350 -1.76 7.84 -18.32
C ILE A 350 -1.09 8.95 -17.50
N TYR A 351 -1.89 9.77 -16.88
CA TYR A 351 -1.46 10.82 -15.96
C TYR A 351 -1.95 10.52 -14.56
N ALA A 352 -1.17 10.90 -13.57
CA ALA A 352 -1.56 10.87 -12.17
C ALA A 352 -1.00 12.07 -11.42
N VAL A 353 -1.81 12.64 -10.54
CA VAL A 353 -1.40 13.66 -9.58
C VAL A 353 -1.86 13.21 -8.20
N GLY A 354 -1.01 13.30 -7.19
CA GLY A 354 -1.39 12.93 -5.84
C GLY A 354 -0.35 13.30 -4.80
N GLY A 355 -0.70 13.16 -3.53
CA GLY A 355 0.20 13.50 -2.43
C GLY A 355 -0.56 13.75 -1.13
N GLN A 356 0.09 14.44 -0.19
CA GLN A 356 -0.53 14.92 1.06
C GLN A 356 -1.38 16.18 0.78
N LEU A 357 -2.34 16.05 -0.10
CA LEU A 357 -3.16 17.15 -0.64
C LEU A 357 -4.64 16.86 -0.43
N THR A 358 -5.46 17.92 -0.43
CA THR A 358 -6.91 17.78 -0.48
C THR A 358 -7.37 17.39 -1.90
N PRO A 359 -8.57 16.81 -2.07
CA PRO A 359 -9.16 16.55 -3.38
C PRO A 359 -9.17 17.77 -4.30
N ASP A 360 -9.53 18.94 -3.78
CA ASP A 360 -9.60 20.19 -4.56
C ASP A 360 -8.21 20.66 -5.01
N GLN A 361 -7.20 20.54 -4.15
CA GLN A 361 -5.81 20.86 -4.51
C GLN A 361 -5.28 19.93 -5.62
N VAL A 362 -5.55 18.63 -5.51
CA VAL A 362 -5.16 17.66 -6.54
C VAL A 362 -5.81 17.99 -7.89
N LEU A 363 -7.11 18.30 -7.89
CA LEU A 363 -7.83 18.68 -9.11
C LEU A 363 -7.32 20.00 -9.68
N ALA A 364 -7.07 21.01 -8.84
CA ALA A 364 -6.50 22.29 -9.28
C ALA A 364 -5.13 22.11 -9.92
N ILE A 365 -4.26 21.29 -9.36
CA ILE A 365 -2.96 20.94 -9.96
C ILE A 365 -3.19 20.23 -11.30
N ALA A 366 -3.97 19.15 -11.33
CA ALA A 366 -4.18 18.34 -12.53
C ALA A 366 -4.75 19.14 -13.69
N THR A 367 -5.65 20.09 -13.43
CA THR A 367 -6.25 20.96 -14.45
C THR A 367 -5.29 22.05 -14.95
N SER A 368 -4.29 22.43 -14.17
CA SER A 368 -3.32 23.48 -14.47
C SER A 368 -2.03 22.98 -15.12
N LEU A 369 -1.83 21.67 -15.25
CA LEU A 369 -0.62 21.11 -15.86
C LEU A 369 -0.43 21.56 -17.33
N HIS A 370 0.80 21.97 -17.66
CA HIS A 370 1.22 22.46 -18.99
C HIS A 370 2.67 22.04 -19.30
#